data_eb35745c5d2494215c64d6b6b2fb3869
#
_entry.id   eb35745c5d2494215c64d6b6b2fb3869
#
_cell.length_a   1.000
_cell.length_b   1.000
_cell.length_c   1.000
_cell.angle_alpha   90.00
_cell.angle_beta   90.00
_cell.angle_gamma   90.00
#
_symmetry.space_group_name_H-M   'P 1'
#
loop_
_entity.id
_entity.type
_entity.pdbx_description
1 polymer ?
#
loop_
_entity_poly.entity_id
_entity_poly.type
_entity_poly.pdbx_seq_one_letter_code
_entity_poly.pdbx_strand_id
1 'polypeptide(L)'
;PLHYASHSRNKDIINLMLSEGADLEAKTEQGFTPLSYAVGLNHPDNCRILLEAGAEVDSLDNWQRTNLSVAAELGLADVAAILLEFNAKPNVLDQWNWSPLDVAEWYAFSDVAELITEAGGINGPKIPIHVAAAEGDNDMVALHLFFGTDINLLSDTGETPLDSAANVGKAETVTFLQEQTRLDFAMDDEGQRIIRVIGPYGLGDIAPLLEFAIETSANLGDWEIGESVDTVDGVGELEFTLDAVTPSKFFRVVVEEIDE
;
A
#
# COMPACT_ATOMS: atom_id res chain seq x y z
N PRO A 1 -24.34 9.09 -15.53
CA PRO A 1 -24.55 8.88 -16.99
C PRO A 1 -23.48 7.97 -17.58
N LEU A 2 -22.16 8.19 -17.28
CA LEU A 2 -21.07 7.40 -17.84
C LEU A 2 -21.13 5.91 -17.44
N HIS A 3 -21.57 5.56 -16.24
CA HIS A 3 -21.83 4.17 -15.82
C HIS A 3 -22.77 3.42 -16.78
N TYR A 4 -23.87 4.09 -17.24
CA TYR A 4 -24.76 3.46 -18.22
C TYR A 4 -24.12 3.33 -19.59
N ALA A 5 -23.27 4.28 -19.98
CA ALA A 5 -22.47 4.17 -21.21
C ALA A 5 -21.50 2.98 -21.12
N SER A 6 -20.84 2.80 -19.96
CA SER A 6 -19.92 1.68 -19.68
C SER A 6 -20.62 0.31 -19.73
N HIS A 7 -21.92 0.27 -19.40
CA HIS A 7 -22.76 -0.93 -19.56
C HIS A 7 -23.09 -1.23 -21.03
N SER A 8 -23.10 -0.20 -21.89
CA SER A 8 -23.42 -0.36 -23.29
C SER A 8 -22.26 -0.98 -24.05
N ARG A 9 -22.55 -1.87 -25.02
CA ARG A 9 -21.53 -2.36 -25.98
C ARG A 9 -21.23 -1.36 -27.10
N ASN A 10 -21.81 -0.15 -27.04
CA ASN A 10 -21.61 0.88 -28.02
C ASN A 10 -20.53 1.86 -27.55
N LYS A 11 -19.33 1.73 -28.12
CA LYS A 11 -18.16 2.58 -27.83
C LYS A 11 -18.41 4.06 -28.15
N ASP A 12 -19.26 4.36 -29.14
CA ASP A 12 -19.54 5.75 -29.54
C ASP A 12 -20.24 6.52 -28.42
N ILE A 13 -21.06 5.84 -27.60
CA ILE A 13 -21.73 6.47 -26.47
C ILE A 13 -20.71 6.86 -25.38
N ILE A 14 -19.74 5.99 -25.10
CA ILE A 14 -18.67 6.30 -24.14
C ILE A 14 -17.87 7.49 -24.63
N ASN A 15 -17.41 7.45 -25.89
CA ASN A 15 -16.62 8.53 -26.49
C ASN A 15 -17.40 9.86 -26.51
N LEU A 16 -18.69 9.82 -26.82
CA LEU A 16 -19.53 11.00 -26.74
C LEU A 16 -19.62 11.55 -25.31
N MET A 17 -19.87 10.69 -24.32
CA MET A 17 -19.94 11.12 -22.91
C MET A 17 -18.64 11.73 -22.44
N LEU A 18 -17.49 11.14 -22.81
CA LEU A 18 -16.16 11.66 -22.51
C LEU A 18 -15.91 13.02 -23.18
N SER A 19 -16.30 13.18 -24.46
CA SER A 19 -16.16 14.47 -25.16
C SER A 19 -17.02 15.59 -24.58
N GLU A 20 -18.14 15.23 -23.92
CA GLU A 20 -19.01 16.16 -23.19
C GLU A 20 -18.55 16.40 -21.74
N GLY A 21 -17.37 15.88 -21.37
CA GLY A 21 -16.79 16.10 -20.04
C GLY A 21 -17.42 15.28 -18.92
N ALA A 22 -17.91 14.08 -19.23
CA ALA A 22 -18.43 13.19 -18.18
C ALA A 22 -17.31 12.81 -17.20
N ASP A 23 -17.64 12.82 -15.91
CA ASP A 23 -16.73 12.48 -14.82
C ASP A 23 -16.38 10.99 -14.87
N LEU A 24 -15.07 10.71 -15.03
CA LEU A 24 -14.48 9.37 -15.07
C LEU A 24 -14.51 8.66 -13.71
N GLU A 25 -14.47 9.45 -12.62
CA GLU A 25 -14.36 8.94 -11.25
C GLU A 25 -15.67 9.06 -10.46
N ALA A 26 -16.78 9.37 -11.14
CA ALA A 26 -18.08 9.38 -10.50
C ALA A 26 -18.37 8.04 -9.82
N LYS A 27 -18.74 8.05 -8.54
CA LYS A 27 -19.00 6.83 -7.76
C LYS A 27 -20.50 6.62 -7.53
N THR A 28 -20.94 5.37 -7.58
CA THR A 28 -22.26 4.95 -7.09
C THR A 28 -22.27 4.90 -5.56
N GLU A 29 -23.44 4.61 -4.97
CA GLU A 29 -23.56 4.36 -3.52
C GLU A 29 -22.69 3.20 -3.04
N GLN A 30 -22.34 2.24 -3.91
CA GLN A 30 -21.46 1.11 -3.63
C GLN A 30 -19.98 1.41 -3.90
N GLY A 31 -19.66 2.62 -4.33
CA GLY A 31 -18.28 3.03 -4.65
C GLY A 31 -17.82 2.66 -6.07
N PHE A 32 -18.69 2.13 -6.92
CA PHE A 32 -18.31 1.74 -8.27
C PHE A 32 -18.14 2.94 -9.21
N THR A 33 -17.03 2.98 -9.91
CA THR A 33 -16.75 3.93 -11.00
C THR A 33 -17.29 3.40 -12.34
N PRO A 34 -17.32 4.22 -13.40
CA PRO A 34 -17.62 3.75 -14.76
C PRO A 34 -16.71 2.60 -15.21
N LEU A 35 -15.42 2.64 -14.84
CA LEU A 35 -14.48 1.55 -15.11
C LEU A 35 -14.89 0.26 -14.37
N SER A 36 -15.23 0.35 -13.08
CA SER A 36 -15.71 -0.81 -12.29
C SER A 36 -16.94 -1.46 -12.91
N TYR A 37 -17.85 -0.66 -13.50
CA TYR A 37 -18.99 -1.18 -14.25
C TYR A 37 -18.59 -1.93 -15.52
N ALA A 38 -17.63 -1.38 -16.29
CA ALA A 38 -17.12 -2.05 -17.49
C ALA A 38 -16.42 -3.38 -17.14
N VAL A 39 -15.67 -3.40 -16.04
CA VAL A 39 -15.02 -4.61 -15.50
C VAL A 39 -16.07 -5.65 -15.11
N GLY A 40 -17.00 -5.29 -14.21
CA GLY A 40 -18.01 -6.24 -13.68
C GLY A 40 -18.92 -6.84 -14.76
N LEU A 41 -19.05 -6.17 -15.89
CA LEU A 41 -19.85 -6.61 -17.05
C LEU A 41 -19.03 -7.33 -18.13
N ASN A 42 -17.75 -7.52 -17.91
CA ASN A 42 -16.82 -8.12 -18.88
C ASN A 42 -16.86 -7.41 -20.24
N HIS A 43 -16.60 -6.11 -20.22
CA HIS A 43 -16.50 -5.27 -21.40
C HIS A 43 -15.06 -4.78 -21.62
N PRO A 44 -14.12 -5.61 -22.11
CA PRO A 44 -12.70 -5.28 -22.23
C PRO A 44 -12.44 -4.04 -23.08
N ASP A 45 -13.20 -3.87 -24.17
CA ASP A 45 -13.08 -2.68 -25.03
C ASP A 45 -13.44 -1.39 -24.29
N ASN A 46 -14.48 -1.42 -23.45
CA ASN A 46 -14.90 -0.27 -22.66
C ASN A 46 -13.90 0.03 -21.55
N CYS A 47 -13.32 -1.01 -20.93
CA CYS A 47 -12.24 -0.85 -19.95
C CYS A 47 -11.07 -0.11 -20.60
N ARG A 48 -10.62 -0.53 -21.78
CA ARG A 48 -9.52 0.12 -22.52
C ARG A 48 -9.82 1.59 -22.83
N ILE A 49 -11.01 1.89 -23.35
CA ILE A 49 -11.40 3.28 -23.68
C ILE A 49 -11.38 4.16 -22.43
N LEU A 50 -11.91 3.68 -21.30
CA LEU A 50 -11.94 4.45 -20.05
C LEU A 50 -10.53 4.66 -19.49
N LEU A 51 -9.67 3.63 -19.52
CA LEU A 51 -8.28 3.71 -19.09
C LEU A 51 -7.44 4.63 -19.98
N GLU A 52 -7.61 4.57 -21.31
CA GLU A 52 -6.99 5.50 -22.25
C GLU A 52 -7.45 6.95 -22.04
N ALA A 53 -8.67 7.15 -21.55
CA ALA A 53 -9.18 8.47 -21.17
C ALA A 53 -8.67 8.96 -19.80
N GLY A 54 -7.92 8.13 -19.07
CA GLY A 54 -7.30 8.47 -17.79
C GLY A 54 -8.10 8.05 -16.57
N ALA A 55 -9.00 7.07 -16.68
CA ALA A 55 -9.66 6.50 -15.50
C ALA A 55 -8.65 5.87 -14.54
N GLU A 56 -8.88 6.04 -13.23
CA GLU A 56 -8.05 5.46 -12.17
C GLU A 56 -8.19 3.93 -12.16
N VAL A 57 -7.09 3.23 -12.52
CA VAL A 57 -7.09 1.78 -12.66
C VAL A 57 -7.33 1.06 -11.33
N ASP A 58 -6.80 1.60 -10.23
CA ASP A 58 -6.89 1.04 -8.88
C ASP A 58 -7.99 1.68 -8.01
N SER A 59 -9.02 2.27 -8.64
CA SER A 59 -10.15 2.82 -7.89
C SER A 59 -10.80 1.73 -7.02
N LEU A 60 -11.08 2.08 -5.75
CA LEU A 60 -11.62 1.15 -4.77
C LEU A 60 -13.14 1.30 -4.66
N ASP A 61 -13.83 0.16 -4.53
CA ASP A 61 -15.23 0.09 -4.11
C ASP A 61 -15.37 0.17 -2.56
N ASN A 62 -16.59 0.09 -2.04
CA ASN A 62 -16.83 0.17 -0.61
C ASN A 62 -16.33 -1.05 0.19
N TRP A 63 -15.95 -2.13 -0.48
CA TRP A 63 -15.31 -3.31 0.12
C TRP A 63 -13.79 -3.28 -0.02
N GLN A 64 -13.23 -2.12 -0.42
CA GLN A 64 -11.80 -1.91 -0.70
C GLN A 64 -11.25 -2.82 -1.80
N ARG A 65 -12.11 -3.32 -2.70
CA ARG A 65 -11.67 -4.12 -3.84
C ARG A 65 -11.24 -3.21 -4.98
N THR A 66 -10.11 -3.53 -5.60
CA THR A 66 -9.69 -2.93 -6.87
C THR A 66 -10.45 -3.54 -8.04
N ASN A 67 -10.37 -2.89 -9.20
CA ASN A 67 -10.87 -3.45 -10.45
C ASN A 67 -10.21 -4.80 -10.78
N LEU A 68 -8.92 -4.98 -10.45
CA LEU A 68 -8.22 -6.25 -10.63
C LEU A 68 -8.76 -7.35 -9.71
N SER A 69 -9.09 -7.03 -8.45
CA SER A 69 -9.74 -7.97 -7.53
C SER A 69 -11.10 -8.43 -8.06
N VAL A 70 -11.89 -7.50 -8.63
CA VAL A 70 -13.18 -7.84 -9.23
C VAL A 70 -13.00 -8.71 -10.49
N ALA A 71 -12.01 -8.42 -11.33
CA ALA A 71 -11.69 -9.26 -12.49
C ALA A 71 -11.25 -10.66 -12.05
N ALA A 72 -10.51 -10.78 -10.96
CA ALA A 72 -10.08 -12.04 -10.36
C ALA A 72 -11.28 -12.85 -9.80
N GLU A 73 -12.22 -12.18 -9.11
CA GLU A 73 -13.44 -12.80 -8.58
C GLU A 73 -14.33 -13.40 -9.68
N LEU A 74 -14.36 -12.74 -10.84
CA LEU A 74 -15.23 -13.12 -11.96
C LEU A 74 -14.50 -13.96 -13.03
N GLY A 75 -13.21 -14.25 -12.89
CA GLY A 75 -12.42 -15.01 -13.85
C GLY A 75 -12.24 -14.33 -15.21
N LEU A 76 -12.08 -13.02 -15.23
CA LEU A 76 -12.07 -12.19 -16.43
C LEU A 76 -10.64 -11.96 -16.95
N ALA A 77 -10.02 -12.99 -17.53
CA ALA A 77 -8.61 -12.95 -17.96
C ALA A 77 -8.30 -11.80 -18.93
N ASP A 78 -9.15 -11.55 -19.93
CA ASP A 78 -8.93 -10.45 -20.90
C ASP A 78 -8.97 -9.08 -20.22
N VAL A 79 -9.88 -8.89 -19.26
CA VAL A 79 -10.01 -7.65 -18.49
C VAL A 79 -8.83 -7.50 -17.53
N ALA A 80 -8.44 -8.58 -16.83
CA ALA A 80 -7.29 -8.58 -15.94
C ALA A 80 -6.00 -8.20 -16.70
N ALA A 81 -5.78 -8.79 -17.87
CA ALA A 81 -4.64 -8.45 -18.73
C ALA A 81 -4.62 -6.96 -19.10
N ILE A 82 -5.77 -6.38 -19.47
CA ILE A 82 -5.89 -4.96 -19.78
C ILE A 82 -5.58 -4.11 -18.54
N LEU A 83 -6.14 -4.42 -17.37
CA LEU A 83 -5.87 -3.69 -16.15
C LEU A 83 -4.37 -3.70 -15.80
N LEU A 84 -3.71 -4.84 -15.92
CA LEU A 84 -2.27 -4.99 -15.68
C LEU A 84 -1.44 -4.24 -16.74
N GLU A 85 -1.85 -4.23 -18.02
CA GLU A 85 -1.23 -3.39 -19.06
C GLU A 85 -1.24 -1.90 -18.68
N PHE A 86 -2.29 -1.45 -18.00
CA PHE A 86 -2.43 -0.08 -17.49
C PHE A 86 -1.88 0.08 -16.05
N ASN A 87 -0.97 -0.78 -15.63
CA ASN A 87 -0.25 -0.76 -14.35
C ASN A 87 -1.14 -0.91 -13.11
N ALA A 88 -2.21 -1.71 -13.18
CA ALA A 88 -2.95 -2.09 -11.98
C ALA A 88 -2.01 -2.74 -10.95
N LYS A 89 -2.13 -2.35 -9.70
CA LYS A 89 -1.33 -2.89 -8.60
C LYS A 89 -1.81 -4.30 -8.26
N PRO A 90 -0.95 -5.34 -8.38
CA PRO A 90 -1.38 -6.74 -8.17
C PRO A 90 -1.53 -7.12 -6.70
N ASN A 91 -1.09 -6.25 -5.77
CA ASN A 91 -0.98 -6.55 -4.34
C ASN A 91 -1.80 -5.60 -3.46
N VAL A 92 -2.96 -5.13 -3.89
CA VAL A 92 -3.88 -4.35 -3.06
C VAL A 92 -4.83 -5.30 -2.34
N LEU A 93 -4.87 -5.24 -1.01
CA LEU A 93 -5.78 -6.06 -0.21
C LEU A 93 -7.17 -5.44 -0.16
N ASP A 94 -8.19 -6.30 -0.17
CA ASP A 94 -9.56 -5.91 0.14
C ASP A 94 -9.80 -5.83 1.67
N GLN A 95 -11.02 -5.49 2.07
CA GLN A 95 -11.38 -5.39 3.50
C GLN A 95 -11.26 -6.71 4.29
N TRP A 96 -11.09 -7.85 3.62
CA TRP A 96 -10.90 -9.17 4.25
C TRP A 96 -9.44 -9.63 4.21
N ASN A 97 -8.51 -8.74 3.83
CA ASN A 97 -7.08 -9.02 3.61
C ASN A 97 -6.80 -10.03 2.49
N TRP A 98 -7.65 -10.07 1.48
CA TRP A 98 -7.41 -10.89 0.30
C TRP A 98 -6.75 -10.06 -0.80
N SER A 99 -5.67 -10.59 -1.36
CA SER A 99 -5.07 -10.06 -2.57
C SER A 99 -5.86 -10.51 -3.81
N PRO A 100 -5.71 -9.85 -4.96
CA PRO A 100 -6.29 -10.34 -6.22
C PRO A 100 -5.88 -11.78 -6.56
N LEU A 101 -4.66 -12.21 -6.20
CA LEU A 101 -4.20 -13.59 -6.39
C LEU A 101 -4.97 -14.57 -5.50
N ASP A 102 -5.17 -14.26 -4.20
CA ASP A 102 -6.00 -15.08 -3.31
C ASP A 102 -7.40 -15.28 -3.88
N VAL A 103 -7.99 -14.22 -4.41
CA VAL A 103 -9.34 -14.28 -5.00
C VAL A 103 -9.37 -15.19 -6.22
N ALA A 104 -8.41 -15.04 -7.15
CA ALA A 104 -8.33 -15.87 -8.34
C ALA A 104 -8.14 -17.36 -7.99
N GLU A 105 -7.27 -17.67 -7.02
CA GLU A 105 -7.03 -19.04 -6.55
C GLU A 105 -8.24 -19.65 -5.84
N TRP A 106 -8.93 -18.85 -5.00
CA TRP A 106 -10.13 -19.28 -4.29
C TRP A 106 -11.24 -19.75 -5.24
N TYR A 107 -11.44 -18.99 -6.32
CA TYR A 107 -12.42 -19.33 -7.35
C TYR A 107 -11.88 -20.28 -8.43
N ALA A 108 -10.62 -20.71 -8.32
CA ALA A 108 -9.93 -21.61 -9.25
C ALA A 108 -9.83 -21.06 -10.70
N PHE A 109 -9.67 -19.74 -10.85
CA PHE A 109 -9.44 -19.11 -12.14
C PHE A 109 -7.93 -19.06 -12.44
N SER A 110 -7.37 -20.19 -12.88
CA SER A 110 -5.93 -20.39 -13.10
C SER A 110 -5.33 -19.39 -14.08
N ASP A 111 -6.05 -19.03 -15.15
CA ASP A 111 -5.58 -18.10 -16.16
C ASP A 111 -5.38 -16.69 -15.60
N VAL A 112 -6.28 -16.25 -14.72
CA VAL A 112 -6.18 -14.98 -14.03
C VAL A 112 -5.09 -15.01 -12.96
N ALA A 113 -4.98 -16.12 -12.21
CA ALA A 113 -3.95 -16.31 -11.21
C ALA A 113 -2.54 -16.27 -11.84
N GLU A 114 -2.35 -16.87 -13.02
CA GLU A 114 -1.10 -16.84 -13.77
C GLU A 114 -0.75 -15.40 -14.17
N LEU A 115 -1.68 -14.65 -14.77
CA LEU A 115 -1.48 -13.25 -15.16
C LEU A 115 -1.09 -12.36 -13.96
N ILE A 116 -1.78 -12.54 -12.82
CA ILE A 116 -1.49 -11.75 -11.61
C ILE A 116 -0.10 -12.12 -11.06
N THR A 117 0.26 -13.41 -11.06
CA THR A 117 1.58 -13.88 -10.59
C THR A 117 2.71 -13.36 -11.48
N GLU A 118 2.54 -13.38 -12.82
CA GLU A 118 3.50 -12.81 -13.76
C GLU A 118 3.69 -11.29 -13.57
N ALA A 119 2.65 -10.59 -13.10
CA ALA A 119 2.72 -9.17 -12.74
C ALA A 119 3.31 -8.92 -11.33
N GLY A 120 3.81 -9.95 -10.65
CA GLY A 120 4.38 -9.85 -9.31
C GLY A 120 3.34 -9.89 -8.17
N GLY A 121 2.15 -10.43 -8.45
CA GLY A 121 1.13 -10.69 -7.43
C GLY A 121 1.54 -11.81 -6.49
N ILE A 122 1.28 -11.63 -5.22
CA ILE A 122 1.49 -12.61 -4.16
C ILE A 122 0.24 -12.73 -3.29
N ASN A 123 0.12 -13.83 -2.59
CA ASN A 123 -0.99 -14.06 -1.69
C ASN A 123 -0.91 -13.13 -0.48
N GLY A 124 -2.06 -12.65 -0.02
CA GLY A 124 -2.17 -11.80 1.16
C GLY A 124 -1.97 -12.58 2.48
N PRO A 125 -1.81 -11.86 3.58
CA PRO A 125 -1.65 -12.47 4.90
C PRO A 125 -2.96 -13.15 5.34
N LYS A 126 -2.85 -14.41 5.76
CA LYS A 126 -4.01 -15.26 6.12
C LYS A 126 -4.48 -15.13 7.56
N ILE A 127 -3.65 -14.58 8.44
CA ILE A 127 -3.96 -14.36 9.86
C ILE A 127 -3.63 -12.92 10.24
N PRO A 128 -4.30 -12.32 11.23
CA PRO A 128 -3.99 -10.96 11.67
C PRO A 128 -2.54 -10.80 12.12
N ILE A 129 -1.95 -9.62 11.89
CA ILE A 129 -0.54 -9.35 12.23
C ILE A 129 -0.23 -9.61 13.72
N HIS A 130 -1.17 -9.31 14.63
CA HIS A 130 -1.00 -9.57 16.06
C HIS A 130 -0.91 -11.09 16.37
N VAL A 131 -1.68 -11.90 15.65
CA VAL A 131 -1.65 -13.36 15.78
C VAL A 131 -0.32 -13.87 15.23
N ALA A 132 0.09 -13.43 14.06
CA ALA A 132 1.38 -13.76 13.46
C ALA A 132 2.53 -13.43 14.41
N ALA A 133 2.51 -12.24 15.00
CA ALA A 133 3.50 -11.79 15.97
C ALA A 133 3.51 -12.65 17.25
N ALA A 134 2.34 -12.98 17.80
CA ALA A 134 2.20 -13.85 18.97
C ALA A 134 2.63 -15.31 18.68
N GLU A 135 2.45 -15.81 17.47
CA GLU A 135 2.91 -17.14 17.06
C GLU A 135 4.42 -17.17 16.74
N GLY A 136 5.03 -16.01 16.51
CA GLY A 136 6.43 -15.87 16.13
C GLY A 136 6.67 -16.14 14.64
N ASP A 137 5.65 -15.98 13.82
CA ASP A 137 5.70 -16.14 12.36
C ASP A 137 6.19 -14.84 11.71
N ASN A 138 7.53 -14.68 11.65
CA ASN A 138 8.16 -13.49 11.08
C ASN A 138 7.89 -13.35 9.57
N ASP A 139 7.71 -14.45 8.84
CA ASP A 139 7.39 -14.40 7.41
C ASP A 139 5.99 -13.81 7.20
N MET A 140 5.02 -14.19 8.03
CA MET A 140 3.67 -13.63 7.98
C MET A 140 3.65 -12.17 8.44
N VAL A 141 4.42 -11.81 9.46
CA VAL A 141 4.58 -10.40 9.88
C VAL A 141 5.20 -9.57 8.75
N ALA A 142 6.27 -10.07 8.10
CA ALA A 142 6.89 -9.41 6.95
C ALA A 142 5.91 -9.24 5.79
N LEU A 143 5.08 -10.24 5.53
CA LEU A 143 4.03 -10.20 4.52
C LEU A 143 3.00 -9.08 4.81
N HIS A 144 2.55 -8.95 6.05
CA HIS A 144 1.69 -7.84 6.46
C HIS A 144 2.32 -6.48 6.19
N LEU A 145 3.61 -6.31 6.54
CA LEU A 145 4.33 -5.06 6.33
C LEU A 145 4.52 -4.76 4.84
N PHE A 146 4.77 -5.79 4.02
CA PHE A 146 4.83 -5.66 2.57
C PHE A 146 3.51 -5.13 1.99
N PHE A 147 2.38 -5.61 2.48
CA PHE A 147 1.04 -5.12 2.09
C PHE A 147 0.68 -3.77 2.73
N GLY A 148 1.58 -3.16 3.50
CA GLY A 148 1.40 -1.84 4.08
C GLY A 148 0.55 -1.82 5.35
N THR A 149 0.38 -2.94 6.03
CA THR A 149 -0.22 -2.96 7.37
C THR A 149 0.62 -2.09 8.30
N ASP A 150 -0.05 -1.24 9.08
CA ASP A 150 0.63 -0.41 10.06
C ASP A 150 1.30 -1.30 11.13
N ILE A 151 2.61 -1.14 11.31
CA ILE A 151 3.39 -1.88 12.30
C ILE A 151 2.91 -1.60 13.73
N ASN A 152 2.29 -0.44 13.97
CA ASN A 152 1.73 -0.01 15.24
C ASN A 152 0.20 -0.19 15.31
N LEU A 153 -0.39 -0.95 14.38
CA LEU A 153 -1.81 -1.25 14.41
C LEU A 153 -2.22 -1.78 15.78
N LEU A 154 -3.25 -1.17 16.38
CA LEU A 154 -3.77 -1.64 17.66
C LEU A 154 -4.79 -2.76 17.47
N SER A 155 -4.67 -3.80 18.27
CA SER A 155 -5.67 -4.86 18.39
C SER A 155 -6.92 -4.35 19.12
N ASP A 156 -7.96 -5.17 19.20
CA ASP A 156 -9.16 -4.87 20.00
C ASP A 156 -8.87 -4.70 21.50
N THR A 157 -7.73 -5.24 21.99
CA THR A 157 -7.24 -5.08 23.35
C THR A 157 -6.30 -3.90 23.54
N GLY A 158 -6.01 -3.15 22.47
CA GLY A 158 -5.12 -1.99 22.49
C GLY A 158 -3.63 -2.35 22.44
N GLU A 159 -3.28 -3.58 22.06
CA GLU A 159 -1.90 -4.05 21.94
C GLU A 159 -1.39 -3.84 20.52
N THR A 160 -0.11 -3.48 20.38
CA THR A 160 0.60 -3.52 19.09
C THR A 160 1.03 -4.95 18.75
N PRO A 161 1.41 -5.25 17.47
CA PRO A 161 2.03 -6.53 17.14
C PRO A 161 3.26 -6.85 17.97
N LEU A 162 4.04 -5.82 18.32
CA LEU A 162 5.20 -5.96 19.19
C LEU A 162 4.83 -6.37 20.61
N ASP A 163 3.79 -5.74 21.20
CA ASP A 163 3.27 -6.14 22.50
C ASP A 163 2.78 -7.58 22.50
N SER A 164 2.09 -7.98 21.43
CA SER A 164 1.60 -9.35 21.26
C SER A 164 2.74 -10.37 21.23
N ALA A 165 3.85 -10.07 20.52
CA ALA A 165 5.04 -10.92 20.51
C ALA A 165 5.74 -10.95 21.89
N ALA A 166 5.89 -9.79 22.54
CA ALA A 166 6.57 -9.66 23.84
C ALA A 166 5.80 -10.39 24.95
N ASN A 167 4.47 -10.26 25.00
CA ASN A 167 3.61 -10.88 26.00
C ASN A 167 3.70 -12.42 26.01
N VAL A 168 4.01 -13.04 24.87
CA VAL A 168 4.18 -14.49 24.75
C VAL A 168 5.67 -14.93 24.66
N GLY A 169 6.59 -13.99 24.77
CA GLY A 169 8.04 -14.26 24.86
C GLY A 169 8.68 -14.63 23.52
N LYS A 170 8.19 -14.10 22.39
CA LYS A 170 8.74 -14.32 21.05
C LYS A 170 9.91 -13.36 20.77
N ALA A 171 11.06 -13.60 21.37
CA ALA A 171 12.21 -12.70 21.34
C ALA A 171 12.69 -12.38 19.92
N GLU A 172 12.71 -13.38 19.02
CA GLU A 172 13.12 -13.18 17.61
C GLU A 172 12.16 -12.26 16.87
N THR A 173 10.85 -12.41 17.10
CA THR A 173 9.83 -11.55 16.50
C THR A 173 9.85 -10.13 17.07
N VAL A 174 10.12 -10.00 18.38
CA VAL A 174 10.32 -8.70 19.02
C VAL A 174 11.50 -7.98 18.34
N THR A 175 12.64 -8.63 18.20
CA THR A 175 13.81 -8.06 17.51
C THR A 175 13.47 -7.70 16.05
N PHE A 176 12.83 -8.63 15.32
CA PHE A 176 12.41 -8.40 13.95
C PHE A 176 11.52 -7.17 13.79
N LEU A 177 10.48 -7.00 14.64
CA LEU A 177 9.59 -5.85 14.62
C LEU A 177 10.29 -4.54 15.00
N GLN A 178 11.24 -4.59 15.94
CA GLN A 178 12.06 -3.42 16.33
C GLN A 178 12.95 -2.95 15.17
N GLU A 179 13.49 -3.87 14.38
CA GLU A 179 14.32 -3.57 13.22
C GLU A 179 13.52 -3.02 12.02
N GLN A 180 12.19 -3.17 12.02
CA GLN A 180 11.31 -2.68 10.95
C GLN A 180 10.96 -1.20 11.13
N THR A 181 11.91 -0.37 11.55
CA THR A 181 11.71 1.08 11.61
C THR A 181 11.37 1.62 10.22
N ARG A 182 10.22 2.27 10.08
CA ARG A 182 9.71 2.75 8.81
C ARG A 182 9.95 4.24 8.66
N LEU A 183 10.44 4.63 7.49
CA LEU A 183 10.48 6.03 7.08
C LEU A 183 9.20 6.36 6.33
N ASP A 184 8.46 7.33 6.83
CA ASP A 184 7.33 7.89 6.12
C ASP A 184 7.69 9.29 5.58
N PHE A 185 7.35 9.53 4.31
CA PHE A 185 7.61 10.80 3.65
C PHE A 185 6.27 11.52 3.50
N ALA A 186 6.11 12.59 4.23
CA ALA A 186 4.89 13.40 4.21
C ALA A 186 5.17 14.84 3.75
N MET A 187 4.12 15.61 3.59
CA MET A 187 4.18 17.08 3.48
C MET A 187 3.41 17.66 4.66
N ASP A 188 3.98 18.64 5.34
CA ASP A 188 3.27 19.37 6.37
C ASP A 188 2.20 20.30 5.79
N ASP A 189 1.44 20.96 6.67
CA ASP A 189 0.39 21.91 6.29
C ASP A 189 0.94 23.16 5.58
N GLU A 190 2.27 23.40 5.67
CA GLU A 190 2.99 24.50 5.03
C GLU A 190 3.60 24.08 3.68
N GLY A 191 3.47 22.81 3.29
CA GLY A 191 3.98 22.24 2.04
C GLY A 191 5.47 21.90 2.09
N GLN A 192 6.07 21.80 3.29
CA GLN A 192 7.44 21.34 3.48
C GLN A 192 7.48 19.80 3.48
N ARG A 193 8.58 19.24 2.98
CA ARG A 193 8.81 17.79 3.02
C ARG A 193 9.33 17.39 4.38
N ILE A 194 8.62 16.45 5.00
CA ILE A 194 8.99 15.89 6.30
C ILE A 194 9.28 14.40 6.15
N ILE A 195 10.25 13.91 6.91
CA ILE A 195 10.52 12.49 7.09
C ILE A 195 10.06 12.14 8.51
N ARG A 196 9.13 11.20 8.62
CA ARG A 196 8.73 10.64 9.91
C ARG A 196 9.39 9.29 10.07
N VAL A 197 10.08 9.10 11.18
CA VAL A 197 10.60 7.80 11.59
C VAL A 197 9.51 7.15 12.43
N ILE A 198 8.82 6.16 11.88
CA ILE A 198 7.79 5.42 12.60
C ILE A 198 8.41 4.11 13.06
N GLY A 199 8.63 3.99 14.35
CA GLY A 199 9.12 2.76 14.98
C GLY A 199 8.00 2.01 15.70
N PRO A 200 8.19 0.73 16.01
CA PRO A 200 7.23 -0.09 16.77
C PRO A 200 7.07 0.34 18.23
N TYR A 201 7.99 1.14 18.74
CA TYR A 201 7.84 1.82 20.04
C TYR A 201 7.55 3.31 19.81
N GLY A 202 6.72 3.89 20.69
CA GLY A 202 6.82 5.32 20.89
C GLY A 202 8.30 5.62 21.21
N LEU A 203 8.98 6.30 20.29
CA LEU A 203 10.42 6.62 20.43
C LEU A 203 10.74 7.40 21.72
N GLY A 204 9.71 7.87 22.44
CA GLY A 204 9.84 8.64 23.66
C GLY A 204 10.66 7.98 24.78
N ASP A 205 10.65 6.65 24.87
CA ASP A 205 11.33 5.93 25.94
C ASP A 205 12.79 5.57 25.58
N ILE A 206 13.12 5.47 24.28
CA ILE A 206 14.45 5.11 23.82
C ILE A 206 15.18 6.22 23.04
N ALA A 207 14.44 7.26 22.62
CA ALA A 207 15.01 8.38 21.89
C ALA A 207 16.23 9.04 22.54
N PRO A 208 16.34 9.12 23.90
CA PRO A 208 17.53 9.63 24.54
C PRO A 208 18.77 8.75 24.38
N LEU A 209 18.60 7.51 23.94
CA LEU A 209 19.68 6.49 23.81
C LEU A 209 20.11 6.29 22.36
N LEU A 210 19.51 7.03 21.42
CA LEU A 210 19.77 6.84 19.99
C LEU A 210 20.21 8.17 19.35
N GLU A 211 21.28 8.12 18.60
CA GLU A 211 21.66 9.18 17.67
C GLU A 211 21.06 8.89 16.28
N PHE A 212 20.42 9.89 15.70
CA PHE A 212 19.82 9.79 14.38
C PHE A 212 20.62 10.65 13.40
N ALA A 213 21.04 10.07 12.29
CA ALA A 213 21.66 10.82 11.20
C ALA A 213 20.87 10.57 9.90
N ILE A 214 20.61 11.65 9.17
CA ILE A 214 20.07 11.55 7.82
C ILE A 214 21.25 11.51 6.86
N GLU A 215 21.38 10.40 6.16
CA GLU A 215 22.34 10.31 5.08
C GLU A 215 21.67 10.59 3.73
N THR A 216 22.35 11.31 2.87
CA THR A 216 21.85 11.64 1.54
C THR A 216 22.77 11.09 0.46
N SER A 217 22.20 10.61 -0.64
CA SER A 217 22.96 10.12 -1.78
C SER A 217 22.37 10.60 -3.10
N ALA A 218 23.22 10.93 -4.06
CA ALA A 218 22.83 11.22 -5.44
C ALA A 218 22.73 9.92 -6.28
N ASN A 219 23.35 8.84 -5.80
CA ASN A 219 23.27 7.49 -6.35
C ASN A 219 23.28 6.52 -5.18
N LEU A 220 22.66 5.38 -5.25
CA LEU A 220 22.55 4.41 -4.13
C LEU A 220 23.89 3.83 -3.62
N GLY A 221 25.04 4.37 -4.02
CA GLY A 221 26.37 3.88 -3.71
C GLY A 221 27.16 4.71 -2.70
N ASP A 222 27.04 6.03 -2.76
CA ASP A 222 27.83 6.95 -1.92
C ASP A 222 26.88 7.77 -1.04
N TRP A 223 27.00 7.63 0.28
CA TRP A 223 26.14 8.29 1.25
C TRP A 223 26.94 9.36 2.01
N GLU A 224 26.38 10.56 2.11
CA GLU A 224 26.94 11.66 2.88
C GLU A 224 26.05 11.89 4.12
N ILE A 225 26.68 12.01 5.29
CA ILE A 225 25.98 12.35 6.54
C ILE A 225 25.46 13.77 6.41
N GLY A 226 24.13 13.92 6.54
CA GLY A 226 23.43 15.19 6.66
C GLY A 226 23.49 15.72 8.10
N GLU A 227 22.54 16.56 8.48
CA GLU A 227 22.45 17.09 9.83
C GLU A 227 22.05 16.00 10.82
N SER A 228 22.77 15.88 11.95
CA SER A 228 22.33 15.10 13.11
C SER A 228 21.21 15.87 13.82
N VAL A 229 20.17 15.16 14.24
CA VAL A 229 19.00 15.78 14.87
C VAL A 229 18.94 15.38 16.34
N ASP A 230 18.90 16.38 17.20
CA ASP A 230 18.64 16.15 18.64
C ASP A 230 17.22 15.62 18.85
N THR A 231 17.10 14.62 19.71
CA THR A 231 15.82 13.99 20.06
C THR A 231 14.82 14.97 20.66
N VAL A 232 13.58 14.93 20.19
CA VAL A 232 12.48 15.73 20.76
C VAL A 232 11.81 14.91 21.89
N ASP A 233 11.76 15.49 23.08
CA ASP A 233 11.16 14.87 24.29
C ASP A 233 9.74 14.32 24.04
N GLY A 234 9.59 13.03 24.20
CA GLY A 234 8.31 12.40 24.57
C GLY A 234 7.33 12.11 23.45
N VAL A 235 7.73 12.10 22.16
CA VAL A 235 6.83 11.79 21.04
C VAL A 235 7.32 10.55 20.30
N GLY A 236 6.42 9.63 20.00
CA GLY A 236 6.68 8.41 19.25
C GLY A 236 6.99 8.60 17.75
N GLU A 237 7.10 9.84 17.30
CA GLU A 237 7.46 10.22 15.92
C GLU A 237 8.59 11.24 15.96
N LEU A 238 9.63 11.01 15.17
CA LEU A 238 10.67 12.01 14.89
C LEU A 238 10.38 12.63 13.53
N GLU A 239 10.22 13.93 13.52
CA GLU A 239 9.93 14.70 12.32
C GLU A 239 11.16 15.50 11.90
N PHE A 240 11.60 15.32 10.66
CA PHE A 240 12.73 16.04 10.07
C PHE A 240 12.25 16.90 8.92
N THR A 241 12.53 18.18 8.97
CA THR A 241 12.24 19.09 7.87
C THR A 241 13.39 19.05 6.86
N LEU A 242 13.08 18.73 5.62
CA LEU A 242 14.07 18.82 4.53
C LEU A 242 13.94 20.16 3.85
N ASP A 243 15.00 20.96 3.86
CA ASP A 243 15.09 22.13 3.01
C ASP A 243 14.85 21.78 1.54
N ALA A 244 14.25 22.69 0.76
CA ALA A 244 13.82 22.50 -0.62
C ALA A 244 15.00 22.17 -1.55
N VAL A 245 15.60 20.99 -1.39
CA VAL A 245 16.77 20.53 -2.14
C VAL A 245 16.34 19.51 -3.19
N THR A 246 16.72 19.82 -4.40
CA THR A 246 16.76 19.02 -5.65
C THR A 246 16.09 17.64 -5.64
N PRO A 247 15.19 17.38 -6.61
CA PRO A 247 14.33 16.19 -6.67
C PRO A 247 15.04 14.84 -6.92
N SER A 248 16.34 14.75 -6.82
CA SER A 248 17.14 13.59 -7.24
C SER A 248 18.02 12.97 -6.16
N LYS A 249 17.78 13.24 -4.87
CA LYS A 249 18.56 12.61 -3.79
C LYS A 249 17.79 11.48 -3.13
N PHE A 250 18.51 10.41 -2.82
CA PHE A 250 18.03 9.32 -1.98
C PHE A 250 18.38 9.64 -0.51
N PHE A 251 17.56 9.16 0.41
CA PHE A 251 17.73 9.39 1.85
C PHE A 251 17.67 8.04 2.57
N ARG A 252 18.47 7.91 3.61
CA ARG A 252 18.32 6.86 4.62
C ARG A 252 18.52 7.47 6.00
N VAL A 253 17.88 6.93 7.01
CA VAL A 253 18.15 7.24 8.40
C VAL A 253 19.04 6.15 8.97
N VAL A 254 20.13 6.55 9.60
CA VAL A 254 21.01 5.66 10.34
C VAL A 254 20.71 5.90 11.82
N VAL A 255 20.46 4.82 12.54
CA VAL A 255 20.22 4.83 13.98
C VAL A 255 21.43 4.17 14.62
N GLU A 256 22.18 4.92 15.42
CA GLU A 256 23.31 4.39 16.19
C GLU A 256 22.94 4.39 17.68
N GLU A 257 23.25 3.27 18.35
CA GLU A 257 23.10 3.16 19.80
C GLU A 257 24.25 3.96 20.43
N ILE A 258 23.92 4.90 21.33
CA ILE A 258 24.93 5.66 22.08
C ILE A 258 25.44 4.73 23.19
N ASP A 259 26.67 4.24 23.08
CA ASP A 259 27.36 3.56 24.17
C ASP A 259 27.55 4.54 25.34
N GLU A 260 26.98 4.24 26.53
CA GLU A 260 27.20 4.99 27.78
C GLU A 260 28.64 4.86 28.30
#